data_8ffdb74296a28cf5a81a29ca160931d0
#
_entry.id   8ffdb74296a28cf5a81a29ca160931d0
#
_cell.length_a   1.000
_cell.length_b   1.000
_cell.length_c   1.000
_cell.angle_alpha   90.00
_cell.angle_beta   90.00
_cell.angle_gamma   90.00
#
_symmetry.space_group_name_H-M   'P 1'
#
loop_
_entity.id
_entity.type
_entity.pdbx_description
1 polymer ?
#
loop_
_entity_poly.entity_id
_entity_poly.type
_entity_poly.pdbx_seq_one_letter_code
_entity_poly.pdbx_strand_id
1 'polypeptide(L)'
;NGISASTDELNTLLDASTQIRDGIARLDEGAAQLEQQVSFEAYKAILKENGLDLDVVKEGNAKAIQQLQGMVWMMPQLKDVILLLQGSTANIDAMQTYLDTVNGGIAQLHEGSSTLNGSYGEFDAGVRQLAGVLTGMLGNLSVLTDGVNQLAAQYVQLDDGLNAYTDGVAQLKAGVAQLAEGASQLTG
;
A
#
# COMPACT_ATOMS: atom_id res chain seq x y z
N ASN A 1 22.43 -17.64 8.53
CA ASN A 1 21.29 -17.94 7.68
C ASN A 1 19.94 -17.40 8.19
N GLY A 2 19.75 -17.19 9.52
CA GLY A 2 18.53 -16.53 10.03
C GLY A 2 18.43 -15.05 9.60
N ILE A 3 19.55 -14.35 9.54
CA ILE A 3 19.60 -12.92 9.12
C ILE A 3 19.19 -12.78 7.67
N SER A 4 19.66 -13.64 6.76
CA SER A 4 19.25 -13.60 5.34
C SER A 4 17.76 -13.88 5.16
N ALA A 5 17.20 -14.86 5.88
CA ALA A 5 15.76 -15.15 5.84
C ALA A 5 14.93 -13.95 6.32
N SER A 6 15.33 -13.28 7.41
CA SER A 6 14.63 -12.08 7.91
C SER A 6 14.71 -10.90 6.93
N THR A 7 15.80 -10.76 6.18
CA THR A 7 15.93 -9.74 5.14
C THR A 7 14.98 -10.02 3.96
N ASP A 8 14.86 -11.29 3.55
CA ASP A 8 13.97 -11.69 2.46
C ASP A 8 12.49 -11.50 2.85
N GLU A 9 12.12 -11.84 4.08
CA GLU A 9 10.77 -11.61 4.62
C GLU A 9 10.45 -10.11 4.67
N LEU A 10 11.41 -9.27 5.06
CA LEU A 10 11.25 -7.82 5.10
C LEU A 10 11.06 -7.22 3.71
N ASN A 11 11.83 -7.67 2.72
CA ASN A 11 11.65 -7.26 1.33
C ASN A 11 10.28 -7.68 0.79
N THR A 12 9.83 -8.90 1.10
CA THR A 12 8.49 -9.38 0.74
C THR A 12 7.39 -8.48 1.34
N LEU A 13 7.54 -8.04 2.59
CA LEU A 13 6.60 -7.13 3.24
C LEU A 13 6.58 -5.75 2.56
N LEU A 14 7.75 -5.21 2.19
CA LEU A 14 7.86 -3.94 1.47
C LEU A 14 7.22 -3.99 0.09
N ASP A 15 7.43 -5.09 -0.64
CA ASP A 15 6.82 -5.31 -1.95
C ASP A 15 5.29 -5.42 -1.84
N ALA A 16 4.79 -6.18 -0.86
CA ALA A 16 3.36 -6.30 -0.60
C ALA A 16 2.74 -4.94 -0.21
N SER A 17 3.39 -4.15 0.64
CA SER A 17 2.94 -2.80 1.00
C SER A 17 2.86 -1.89 -0.23
N THR A 18 3.87 -1.94 -1.10
CA THR A 18 3.87 -1.17 -2.36
C THR A 18 2.72 -1.58 -3.28
N GLN A 19 2.46 -2.88 -3.44
CA GLN A 19 1.36 -3.39 -4.28
C GLN A 19 -0.02 -2.95 -3.76
N ILE A 20 -0.21 -2.96 -2.45
CA ILE A 20 -1.47 -2.48 -1.83
C ILE A 20 -1.63 -0.98 -2.08
N ARG A 21 -0.60 -0.18 -1.85
CA ARG A 21 -0.63 1.27 -2.12
C ARG A 21 -1.00 1.56 -3.57
N ASP A 22 -0.37 0.88 -4.51
CA ASP A 22 -0.62 1.08 -5.94
C ASP A 22 -2.05 0.62 -6.33
N GLY A 23 -2.56 -0.43 -5.66
CA GLY A 23 -3.96 -0.86 -5.81
C GLY A 23 -4.96 0.18 -5.32
N ILE A 24 -4.70 0.80 -4.17
CA ILE A 24 -5.53 1.87 -3.60
C ILE A 24 -5.50 3.12 -4.52
N ALA A 25 -4.33 3.51 -5.02
CA ALA A 25 -4.20 4.63 -5.95
C ALA A 25 -5.01 4.42 -7.23
N ARG A 26 -5.03 3.20 -7.79
CA ARG A 26 -5.87 2.86 -8.95
C ARG A 26 -7.35 2.89 -8.63
N LEU A 27 -7.75 2.51 -7.42
CA LEU A 27 -9.14 2.60 -6.99
C LEU A 27 -9.58 4.06 -6.90
N ASP A 28 -8.76 4.94 -6.34
CA ASP A 28 -8.99 6.37 -6.22
C ASP A 28 -9.14 7.02 -7.61
N GLU A 29 -8.21 6.73 -8.53
CA GLU A 29 -8.27 7.21 -9.91
C GLU A 29 -9.51 6.69 -10.66
N GLY A 30 -9.85 5.40 -10.48
CA GLY A 30 -11.04 4.80 -11.08
C GLY A 30 -12.33 5.42 -10.56
N ALA A 31 -12.42 5.71 -9.26
CA ALA A 31 -13.55 6.41 -8.66
C ALA A 31 -13.70 7.84 -9.20
N ALA A 32 -12.61 8.59 -9.33
CA ALA A 32 -12.58 9.93 -9.92
C ALA A 32 -13.05 9.93 -11.39
N GLN A 33 -12.64 8.95 -12.18
CA GLN A 33 -13.09 8.80 -13.56
C GLN A 33 -14.60 8.48 -13.66
N LEU A 34 -15.10 7.59 -12.78
CA LEU A 34 -16.52 7.26 -12.73
C LEU A 34 -17.37 8.48 -12.33
N GLU A 35 -16.92 9.28 -11.37
CA GLU A 35 -17.59 10.50 -10.93
C GLU A 35 -17.80 11.49 -12.10
N GLN A 36 -16.82 11.60 -12.99
CA GLN A 36 -16.92 12.46 -14.18
C GLN A 36 -17.86 11.90 -15.26
N GLN A 37 -17.94 10.57 -15.40
CA GLN A 37 -18.68 9.91 -16.47
C GLN A 37 -20.14 9.64 -16.11
N VAL A 38 -20.46 9.44 -14.84
CA VAL A 38 -21.80 9.06 -14.37
C VAL A 38 -22.50 10.29 -13.77
N SER A 39 -22.72 11.33 -14.56
CA SER A 39 -23.52 12.49 -14.18
C SER A 39 -24.69 12.68 -15.12
N PHE A 40 -25.77 13.37 -14.67
CA PHE A 40 -26.88 13.72 -15.54
C PHE A 40 -26.43 14.62 -16.69
N GLU A 41 -25.47 15.51 -16.46
CA GLU A 41 -24.92 16.37 -17.50
C GLU A 41 -24.14 15.59 -18.56
N ALA A 42 -23.33 14.60 -18.15
CA ALA A 42 -22.66 13.71 -19.11
C ALA A 42 -23.67 12.92 -19.94
N TYR A 43 -24.73 12.39 -19.31
CA TYR A 43 -25.81 11.69 -19.98
C TYR A 43 -26.53 12.60 -20.99
N LYS A 44 -26.89 13.85 -20.61
CA LYS A 44 -27.48 14.84 -21.51
C LYS A 44 -26.59 15.14 -22.71
N ALA A 45 -25.27 15.28 -22.49
CA ALA A 45 -24.32 15.53 -23.58
C ALA A 45 -24.32 14.39 -24.60
N ILE A 46 -24.27 13.14 -24.15
CA ILE A 46 -24.33 11.96 -25.03
C ILE A 46 -25.66 11.92 -25.83
N LEU A 47 -26.79 12.19 -25.19
CA LEU A 47 -28.07 12.22 -25.88
C LEU A 47 -28.14 13.35 -26.91
N LYS A 48 -27.62 14.51 -26.59
CA LYS A 48 -27.57 15.66 -27.49
C LYS A 48 -26.72 15.42 -28.73
N GLU A 49 -25.56 14.76 -28.58
CA GLU A 49 -24.74 14.30 -29.70
C GLU A 49 -25.48 13.35 -30.62
N ASN A 50 -26.41 12.55 -30.06
CA ASN A 50 -27.27 11.63 -30.81
C ASN A 50 -28.61 12.28 -31.28
N GLY A 51 -28.74 13.61 -31.21
CA GLY A 51 -29.88 14.35 -31.72
C GLY A 51 -31.06 14.50 -30.76
N LEU A 52 -30.90 14.12 -29.46
CA LEU A 52 -31.93 14.24 -28.43
C LEU A 52 -31.51 15.22 -27.33
N ASP A 53 -32.00 16.45 -27.40
CA ASP A 53 -31.78 17.46 -26.37
C ASP A 53 -32.91 17.42 -25.34
N LEU A 54 -32.63 16.90 -24.13
CA LEU A 54 -33.63 16.74 -23.06
C LEU A 54 -34.19 18.06 -22.55
N ASP A 55 -33.43 19.16 -22.59
CA ASP A 55 -33.89 20.47 -22.16
C ASP A 55 -34.90 21.02 -23.18
N VAL A 56 -34.65 20.84 -24.48
CA VAL A 56 -35.57 21.18 -25.54
C VAL A 56 -36.87 20.36 -25.47
N VAL A 57 -36.75 19.05 -25.14
CA VAL A 57 -37.91 18.17 -24.93
C VAL A 57 -38.75 18.65 -23.74
N LYS A 58 -38.15 18.96 -22.60
CA LYS A 58 -38.89 19.49 -21.41
C LYS A 58 -39.59 20.81 -21.71
N GLU A 59 -38.88 21.72 -22.34
CA GLU A 59 -39.46 23.03 -22.73
C GLU A 59 -40.60 22.85 -23.77
N GLY A 60 -40.41 22.02 -24.76
CA GLY A 60 -41.44 21.70 -25.75
C GLY A 60 -42.66 21.06 -25.12
N ASN A 61 -42.50 20.11 -24.23
CA ASN A 61 -43.62 19.49 -23.48
C ASN A 61 -44.39 20.54 -22.67
N ALA A 62 -43.68 21.43 -21.95
CA ALA A 62 -44.29 22.49 -21.13
C ALA A 62 -45.15 23.45 -21.99
N LYS A 63 -44.62 23.88 -23.14
CA LYS A 63 -45.35 24.75 -24.11
C LYS A 63 -46.56 24.01 -24.71
N ALA A 64 -46.41 22.77 -25.11
CA ALA A 64 -47.51 21.95 -25.65
C ALA A 64 -48.61 21.73 -24.60
N ILE A 65 -48.27 21.41 -23.36
CA ILE A 65 -49.23 21.25 -22.25
C ILE A 65 -50.03 22.54 -22.05
N GLN A 66 -49.37 23.71 -22.01
CA GLN A 66 -50.02 24.99 -21.84
C GLN A 66 -51.06 25.27 -22.98
N GLN A 67 -50.66 25.00 -24.22
CA GLN A 67 -51.57 25.20 -25.37
C GLN A 67 -52.74 24.20 -25.35
N LEU A 68 -52.49 22.95 -25.06
CA LEU A 68 -53.50 21.91 -24.99
C LEU A 68 -54.51 22.15 -23.86
N GLN A 69 -54.05 22.60 -22.71
CA GLN A 69 -54.92 22.97 -21.57
C GLN A 69 -55.99 23.99 -21.95
N GLY A 70 -55.65 24.97 -22.79
CA GLY A 70 -56.59 25.97 -23.30
C GLY A 70 -57.70 25.40 -24.19
N MET A 71 -57.47 24.18 -24.77
CA MET A 71 -58.40 23.52 -25.73
C MET A 71 -59.18 22.34 -25.13
N VAL A 72 -58.86 21.87 -23.92
CA VAL A 72 -59.46 20.69 -23.27
C VAL A 72 -60.99 20.80 -23.14
N TRP A 73 -61.54 22.01 -22.96
CA TRP A 73 -62.98 22.22 -22.84
C TRP A 73 -63.73 21.90 -24.14
N MET A 74 -63.06 22.06 -25.30
CA MET A 74 -63.62 21.73 -26.62
C MET A 74 -63.34 20.27 -27.01
N MET A 75 -62.18 19.74 -26.61
CA MET A 75 -61.69 18.40 -26.96
C MET A 75 -61.20 17.68 -25.72
N PRO A 76 -62.09 16.99 -24.95
CA PRO A 76 -61.71 16.31 -23.69
C PRO A 76 -60.63 15.25 -23.83
N GLN A 77 -60.49 14.59 -25.01
CA GLN A 77 -59.43 13.58 -25.26
C GLN A 77 -58.01 14.15 -25.22
N LEU A 78 -57.85 15.49 -25.29
CA LEU A 78 -56.52 16.13 -25.12
C LEU A 78 -55.95 15.95 -23.71
N LYS A 79 -56.79 15.54 -22.74
CA LYS A 79 -56.30 15.19 -21.38
C LYS A 79 -55.30 14.06 -21.40
N ASP A 80 -55.52 13.05 -22.24
CA ASP A 80 -54.60 11.88 -22.33
C ASP A 80 -53.27 12.28 -22.95
N VAL A 81 -53.28 13.20 -23.92
CA VAL A 81 -52.04 13.74 -24.50
C VAL A 81 -51.26 14.58 -23.45
N ILE A 82 -51.95 15.39 -22.67
CA ILE A 82 -51.35 16.17 -21.61
C ILE A 82 -50.69 15.24 -20.57
N LEU A 83 -51.39 14.19 -20.16
CA LEU A 83 -50.85 13.18 -19.24
C LEU A 83 -49.61 12.50 -19.78
N LEU A 84 -49.60 12.16 -21.09
CA LEU A 84 -48.44 11.58 -21.74
C LEU A 84 -47.23 12.52 -21.74
N LEU A 85 -47.44 13.80 -22.04
CA LEU A 85 -46.35 14.81 -22.01
C LEU A 85 -45.83 15.06 -20.58
N GLN A 86 -46.73 15.10 -19.59
CA GLN A 86 -46.37 15.20 -18.18
C GLN A 86 -45.56 13.97 -17.76
N GLY A 87 -45.97 12.77 -18.11
CA GLY A 87 -45.26 11.51 -17.87
C GLY A 87 -43.87 11.50 -18.50
N SER A 88 -43.73 12.04 -19.73
CA SER A 88 -42.45 12.16 -20.41
C SER A 88 -41.48 13.09 -19.61
N THR A 89 -41.99 14.23 -19.16
CA THR A 89 -41.18 15.18 -18.33
C THR A 89 -40.80 14.55 -16.99
N ALA A 90 -41.78 13.89 -16.33
CA ALA A 90 -41.51 13.22 -15.04
C ALA A 90 -40.48 12.10 -15.15
N ASN A 91 -40.45 11.35 -16.28
CA ASN A 91 -39.44 10.34 -16.54
C ASN A 91 -38.03 10.95 -16.68
N ILE A 92 -37.91 12.11 -17.33
CA ILE A 92 -36.63 12.84 -17.42
C ILE A 92 -36.17 13.28 -16.03
N ASP A 93 -37.08 13.85 -15.21
CA ASP A 93 -36.77 14.27 -13.84
C ASP A 93 -36.38 13.09 -12.93
N ALA A 94 -37.06 11.96 -13.09
CA ALA A 94 -36.73 10.72 -12.37
C ALA A 94 -35.35 10.19 -12.78
N MET A 95 -35.00 10.24 -14.08
CA MET A 95 -33.68 9.88 -14.57
C MET A 95 -32.60 10.80 -14.01
N GLN A 96 -32.85 12.10 -13.96
CA GLN A 96 -31.96 13.06 -13.32
C GLN A 96 -31.73 12.70 -11.86
N THR A 97 -32.80 12.53 -11.08
CA THR A 97 -32.71 12.18 -9.65
C THR A 97 -31.92 10.88 -9.43
N TYR A 98 -32.15 9.88 -10.30
CA TYR A 98 -31.41 8.61 -10.23
C TYR A 98 -29.92 8.81 -10.48
N LEU A 99 -29.56 9.51 -11.56
CA LEU A 99 -28.14 9.75 -11.90
C LEU A 99 -27.44 10.64 -10.87
N ASP A 100 -28.12 11.65 -10.33
CA ASP A 100 -27.58 12.49 -9.26
C ASP A 100 -27.33 11.67 -7.97
N THR A 101 -28.24 10.73 -7.66
CA THR A 101 -28.07 9.81 -6.51
C THR A 101 -26.88 8.87 -6.73
N VAL A 102 -26.76 8.31 -7.91
CA VAL A 102 -25.63 7.41 -8.25
C VAL A 102 -24.30 8.18 -8.23
N ASN A 103 -24.28 9.37 -8.84
CA ASN A 103 -23.10 10.23 -8.84
C ASN A 103 -22.68 10.65 -7.43
N GLY A 104 -23.65 10.97 -6.57
CA GLY A 104 -23.39 11.25 -5.15
C GLY A 104 -22.76 10.07 -4.41
N GLY A 105 -23.19 8.83 -4.71
CA GLY A 105 -22.57 7.62 -4.18
C GLY A 105 -21.14 7.41 -4.69
N ILE A 106 -20.90 7.71 -5.96
CA ILE A 106 -19.55 7.63 -6.55
C ILE A 106 -18.63 8.69 -5.96
N ALA A 107 -19.12 9.93 -5.74
CA ALA A 107 -18.35 10.98 -5.09
C ALA A 107 -17.94 10.60 -3.66
N GLN A 108 -18.84 9.97 -2.88
CA GLN A 108 -18.49 9.42 -1.57
C GLN A 108 -17.45 8.29 -1.64
N LEU A 109 -17.53 7.43 -2.66
CA LEU A 109 -16.54 6.38 -2.89
C LEU A 109 -15.16 6.99 -3.22
N HIS A 110 -15.12 8.02 -4.06
CA HIS A 110 -13.90 8.74 -4.41
C HIS A 110 -13.28 9.42 -3.17
N GLU A 111 -14.07 10.13 -2.36
CA GLU A 111 -13.60 10.75 -1.11
C GLU A 111 -13.06 9.70 -0.12
N GLY A 112 -13.78 8.58 0.04
CA GLY A 112 -13.34 7.47 0.89
C GLY A 112 -12.06 6.82 0.38
N SER A 113 -11.94 6.62 -0.93
CA SER A 113 -10.75 6.06 -1.59
C SER A 113 -9.54 7.00 -1.45
N SER A 114 -9.74 8.30 -1.65
CA SER A 114 -8.69 9.32 -1.50
C SER A 114 -8.19 9.40 -0.05
N THR A 115 -9.10 9.34 0.93
CA THR A 115 -8.75 9.27 2.35
C THR A 115 -7.95 8.02 2.67
N LEU A 116 -8.37 6.87 2.14
CA LEU A 116 -7.66 5.60 2.30
C LEU A 116 -6.27 5.65 1.67
N ASN A 117 -6.15 6.23 0.48
CA ASN A 117 -4.87 6.42 -0.21
C ASN A 117 -3.88 7.26 0.61
N GLY A 118 -4.34 8.37 1.20
CA GLY A 118 -3.55 9.20 2.10
C GLY A 118 -3.09 8.44 3.35
N SER A 119 -4.04 7.81 4.06
CA SER A 119 -3.75 7.04 5.28
C SER A 119 -2.82 5.86 5.03
N TYR A 120 -2.99 5.17 3.89
CA TYR A 120 -2.11 4.07 3.53
C TYR A 120 -0.71 4.56 3.12
N GLY A 121 -0.60 5.75 2.53
CA GLY A 121 0.69 6.39 2.24
C GLY A 121 1.50 6.62 3.52
N GLU A 122 0.87 7.10 4.60
CA GLU A 122 1.50 7.26 5.92
C GLU A 122 1.91 5.91 6.53
N PHE A 123 1.04 4.90 6.41
CA PHE A 123 1.35 3.54 6.86
C PHE A 123 2.55 2.93 6.10
N ASP A 124 2.58 3.02 4.78
CA ASP A 124 3.68 2.53 3.93
C ASP A 124 5.02 3.22 4.29
N ALA A 125 4.98 4.53 4.56
CA ALA A 125 6.15 5.26 5.04
C ALA A 125 6.65 4.73 6.40
N GLY A 126 5.74 4.44 7.33
CA GLY A 126 6.04 3.81 8.62
C GLY A 126 6.66 2.43 8.47
N VAL A 127 6.10 1.60 7.58
CA VAL A 127 6.64 0.26 7.26
C VAL A 127 8.07 0.37 6.70
N ARG A 128 8.33 1.31 5.78
CA ARG A 128 9.68 1.55 5.22
C ARG A 128 10.67 2.02 6.28
N GLN A 129 10.24 2.89 7.19
CA GLN A 129 11.08 3.33 8.30
C GLN A 129 11.43 2.16 9.24
N LEU A 130 10.45 1.34 9.59
CA LEU A 130 10.66 0.14 10.41
C LEU A 130 11.63 -0.83 9.71
N ALA A 131 11.45 -1.05 8.41
CA ALA A 131 12.33 -1.86 7.59
C ALA A 131 13.79 -1.36 7.63
N GLY A 132 13.99 -0.04 7.53
CA GLY A 132 15.32 0.58 7.65
C GLY A 132 15.97 0.32 9.01
N VAL A 133 15.21 0.45 10.09
CA VAL A 133 15.69 0.16 11.47
C VAL A 133 16.06 -1.31 11.61
N LEU A 134 15.20 -2.22 11.15
CA LEU A 134 15.46 -3.67 11.22
C LEU A 134 16.69 -4.07 10.39
N THR A 135 16.87 -3.52 9.21
CA THR A 135 18.06 -3.74 8.37
C THR A 135 19.33 -3.26 9.10
N GLY A 136 19.28 -2.10 9.75
CA GLY A 136 20.39 -1.59 10.57
C GLY A 136 20.70 -2.51 11.75
N MET A 137 19.69 -3.02 12.45
CA MET A 137 19.86 -3.98 13.54
C MET A 137 20.49 -5.29 13.07
N LEU A 138 20.05 -5.82 11.92
CA LEU A 138 20.61 -7.03 11.31
C LEU A 138 22.09 -6.83 10.93
N GLY A 139 22.44 -5.66 10.39
CA GLY A 139 23.83 -5.27 10.11
C GLY A 139 24.69 -5.27 11.37
N ASN A 140 24.21 -4.67 12.46
CA ASN A 140 24.91 -4.65 13.74
C ASN A 140 25.07 -6.06 14.34
N LEU A 141 24.07 -6.92 14.18
CA LEU A 141 24.15 -8.31 14.64
C LEU A 141 25.19 -9.12 13.86
N SER A 142 25.33 -8.86 12.56
CA SER A 142 26.39 -9.46 11.75
C SER A 142 27.79 -9.07 12.27
N VAL A 143 28.01 -7.76 12.51
CA VAL A 143 29.28 -7.26 13.07
C VAL A 143 29.58 -7.88 14.45
N LEU A 144 28.54 -8.02 15.30
CA LEU A 144 28.71 -8.68 16.60
C LEU A 144 29.10 -10.16 16.44
N THR A 145 28.46 -10.87 15.51
CA THR A 145 28.78 -12.27 15.22
C THR A 145 30.22 -12.43 14.75
N ASP A 146 30.68 -11.55 13.86
CA ASP A 146 32.07 -11.56 13.37
C ASP A 146 33.07 -11.27 14.52
N GLY A 147 32.72 -10.31 15.38
CA GLY A 147 33.52 -10.00 16.59
C GLY A 147 33.64 -11.18 17.56
N VAL A 148 32.52 -11.90 17.77
CA VAL A 148 32.53 -13.12 18.62
C VAL A 148 33.38 -14.22 18.00
N ASN A 149 33.28 -14.43 16.69
CA ASN A 149 34.12 -15.42 15.99
C ASN A 149 35.61 -15.08 16.08
N GLN A 150 35.95 -13.80 15.92
CA GLN A 150 37.32 -13.31 16.07
C GLN A 150 37.85 -13.52 17.51
N LEU A 151 37.03 -13.22 18.50
CA LEU A 151 37.38 -13.45 19.91
C LEU A 151 37.60 -14.95 20.17
N ALA A 152 36.73 -15.82 19.66
CA ALA A 152 36.91 -17.27 19.79
C ALA A 152 38.26 -17.75 19.18
N ALA A 153 38.63 -17.21 18.02
CA ALA A 153 39.93 -17.54 17.39
C ALA A 153 41.08 -17.06 18.22
N GLN A 154 41.00 -15.88 18.86
CA GLN A 154 42.05 -15.38 19.78
C GLN A 154 42.16 -16.20 21.03
N TYR A 155 41.08 -16.75 21.58
CA TYR A 155 41.13 -17.67 22.72
C TYR A 155 41.83 -18.98 22.38
N VAL A 156 41.62 -19.54 21.18
CA VAL A 156 42.36 -20.72 20.72
C VAL A 156 43.89 -20.42 20.67
N GLN A 157 44.29 -19.26 20.13
CA GLN A 157 45.68 -18.88 20.05
C GLN A 157 46.32 -18.67 21.46
N LEU A 158 45.55 -18.13 22.41
CA LEU A 158 46.00 -17.98 23.78
C LEU A 158 46.21 -19.35 24.47
N ASP A 159 45.26 -20.29 24.23
CA ASP A 159 45.35 -21.67 24.75
C ASP A 159 46.59 -22.38 24.21
N ASP A 160 46.82 -22.27 22.90
CA ASP A 160 48.04 -22.84 22.25
C ASP A 160 49.32 -22.21 22.82
N GLY A 161 49.33 -20.90 23.04
CA GLY A 161 50.46 -20.20 23.65
C GLY A 161 50.72 -20.62 25.11
N LEU A 162 49.66 -20.83 25.88
CA LEU A 162 49.76 -21.31 27.26
C LEU A 162 50.31 -22.74 27.34
N ASN A 163 49.83 -23.62 26.41
CA ASN A 163 50.34 -24.96 26.31
C ASN A 163 51.84 -24.99 25.95
N ALA A 164 52.26 -24.22 24.96
CA ALA A 164 53.68 -24.06 24.58
C ALA A 164 54.56 -23.50 25.74
N TYR A 165 54.03 -22.55 26.50
CA TYR A 165 54.72 -22.02 27.69
C TYR A 165 54.88 -23.11 28.77
N THR A 166 53.84 -23.88 29.04
CA THR A 166 53.84 -24.98 30.01
C THR A 166 54.83 -26.05 29.64
N ASP A 167 54.88 -26.41 28.37
CA ASP A 167 55.85 -27.37 27.84
C ASP A 167 57.32 -26.84 27.97
N GLY A 168 57.52 -25.60 27.67
CA GLY A 168 58.83 -24.93 27.86
C GLY A 168 59.30 -24.91 29.33
N VAL A 169 58.39 -24.67 30.27
CA VAL A 169 58.69 -24.76 31.71
C VAL A 169 59.03 -26.21 32.11
N ALA A 170 58.32 -27.19 31.61
CA ALA A 170 58.62 -28.63 31.85
C ALA A 170 60.03 -29.01 31.33
N GLN A 171 60.40 -28.58 30.12
CA GLN A 171 61.72 -28.75 29.55
C GLN A 171 62.84 -28.08 30.36
N LEU A 172 62.59 -26.84 30.80
CA LEU A 172 63.53 -26.15 31.65
C LEU A 172 63.76 -26.89 32.98
N LYS A 173 62.68 -27.35 33.61
CA LYS A 173 62.76 -28.17 34.84
C LYS A 173 63.58 -29.45 34.62
N ALA A 174 63.38 -30.12 33.54
CA ALA A 174 64.15 -31.34 33.16
C ALA A 174 65.66 -31.01 32.96
N GLY A 175 65.96 -29.91 32.26
CA GLY A 175 67.30 -29.45 32.03
C GLY A 175 68.05 -29.06 33.34
N VAL A 176 67.36 -28.39 34.27
CA VAL A 176 67.91 -28.06 35.61
C VAL A 176 68.17 -29.35 36.41
N ALA A 177 67.30 -30.33 36.35
CA ALA A 177 67.53 -31.61 37.02
C ALA A 177 68.77 -32.37 36.46
N GLN A 178 68.94 -32.38 35.14
CA GLN A 178 70.12 -32.96 34.50
C GLN A 178 71.40 -32.20 34.88
N LEU A 179 71.39 -30.91 34.96
CA LEU A 179 72.53 -30.07 35.41
C LEU A 179 72.90 -30.36 36.87
N ALA A 180 71.89 -30.48 37.74
CA ALA A 180 72.10 -30.85 39.14
C ALA A 180 72.73 -32.24 39.29
N GLU A 181 72.27 -33.20 38.51
CA GLU A 181 72.84 -34.55 38.49
C GLU A 181 74.27 -34.58 37.95
N GLY A 182 74.55 -33.84 36.89
CA GLY A 182 75.90 -33.69 36.34
C GLY A 182 76.84 -33.00 37.32
N ALA A 183 76.39 -31.97 38.05
CA ALA A 183 77.20 -31.30 39.10
C ALA A 183 77.49 -32.22 40.30
N SER A 184 76.54 -33.09 40.67
CA SER A 184 76.75 -34.12 41.69
C SER A 184 77.81 -35.17 41.30
N GLN A 185 77.85 -35.54 40.02
CA GLN A 185 78.91 -36.45 39.54
C GLN A 185 80.29 -35.90 39.45
N LEU A 186 80.43 -34.53 39.41
CA LEU A 186 81.73 -33.88 39.38
C LEU A 186 82.30 -33.64 40.80
N THR A 187 81.50 -33.76 41.83
CA THR A 187 81.89 -33.47 43.25
C THR A 187 82.01 -34.69 44.10
N GLY A 188 81.75 -35.92 43.54
CA GLY A 188 81.98 -37.24 44.18
C GLY A 188 83.17 -37.96 43.59
#